data_acf8253d4ab7350892e9cc5c51cab1f4
#
_entry.id   acf8253d4ab7350892e9cc5c51cab1f4
#
_cell.length_a   1.000
_cell.length_b   1.000
_cell.length_c   1.000
_cell.angle_alpha   90.00
_cell.angle_beta   90.00
_cell.angle_gamma   90.00
#
_symmetry.space_group_name_H-M   'P 1'
#
loop_
_entity.id
_entity.type
_entity.pdbx_description
1 polymer ?
#
loop_
_entity_poly.entity_id
_entity_poly.type
_entity_poly.pdbx_seq_one_letter_code
_entity_poly.pdbx_strand_id
1 'polypeptide(L)'
;MSRGLRMTRQRRTILRIVETAKQHLDASQILRRARKIDAQIDRVTVYRTLKLLKRHGLVDELDLMHLEGEKHFYERKPQRDHLHMACLRCGKILEFESDLFDRLKGQIQRECQFHILVTRMEIGGYCAACRRTSAS
;
A
#
# COMPACT_ATOMS: atom_id res chain seq x y z
N MET A 1 8.44 -17.03 0.17
CA MET A 1 9.49 -16.70 1.13
C MET A 1 10.63 -16.00 0.43
N SER A 2 11.00 -14.85 0.90
CA SER A 2 12.14 -14.14 0.34
C SER A 2 13.43 -14.66 0.95
N ARG A 3 14.37 -15.06 0.11
CA ARG A 3 15.68 -15.52 0.55
C ARG A 3 16.43 -14.36 1.23
N GLY A 4 17.12 -14.66 2.32
CA GLY A 4 17.99 -13.71 3.02
C GLY A 4 17.29 -12.82 4.04
N LEU A 5 15.97 -12.92 4.20
CA LEU A 5 15.27 -12.14 5.21
C LEU A 5 15.12 -12.93 6.50
N ARG A 6 15.84 -12.48 7.53
CA ARG A 6 15.69 -13.04 8.86
C ARG A 6 14.47 -12.40 9.53
N MET A 7 13.49 -13.23 9.89
CA MET A 7 12.28 -12.76 10.58
C MET A 7 12.51 -12.75 12.08
N THR A 8 12.78 -11.55 12.60
CA THR A 8 12.86 -11.32 14.04
C THR A 8 11.46 -11.17 14.62
N ARG A 9 11.34 -11.23 15.94
CA ARG A 9 10.07 -11.02 16.63
C ARG A 9 9.42 -9.68 16.26
N GLN A 10 10.20 -8.61 16.25
CA GLN A 10 9.71 -7.28 15.90
C GLN A 10 9.27 -7.19 14.45
N ARG A 11 10.02 -7.80 13.54
CA ARG A 11 9.65 -7.84 12.12
C ARG A 11 8.35 -8.59 11.89
N ARG A 12 8.18 -9.73 12.57
CA ARG A 12 6.92 -10.49 12.49
C ARG A 12 5.74 -9.69 13.02
N THR A 13 5.94 -8.98 14.12
CA THR A 13 4.89 -8.12 14.68
C THR A 13 4.44 -7.07 13.69
N ILE A 14 5.37 -6.37 13.06
CA ILE A 14 5.06 -5.31 12.11
C ILE A 14 4.40 -5.88 10.85
N LEU A 15 4.93 -6.97 10.31
CA LEU A 15 4.34 -7.62 9.14
C LEU A 15 2.90 -8.06 9.42
N ARG A 16 2.67 -8.68 10.57
CA ARG A 16 1.34 -9.16 10.95
C ARG A 16 0.34 -8.02 11.07
N ILE A 17 0.75 -6.87 11.59
CA ILE A 17 -0.10 -5.68 11.69
C ILE A 17 -0.57 -5.25 10.30
N VAL A 18 0.35 -5.19 9.33
CA VAL A 18 0.02 -4.82 7.96
C VAL A 18 -0.88 -5.85 7.29
N GLU A 19 -0.56 -7.14 7.48
CA GLU A 19 -1.32 -8.24 6.85
C GLU A 19 -2.75 -8.36 7.37
N THR A 20 -2.95 -8.08 8.65
CA THR A 20 -4.28 -8.24 9.27
C THR A 20 -5.10 -6.96 9.29
N ALA A 21 -4.52 -5.85 8.86
CA ALA A 21 -5.24 -4.58 8.82
C ALA A 21 -6.34 -4.61 7.75
N LYS A 22 -7.52 -4.14 8.12
CA LYS A 22 -8.66 -4.04 7.21
C LYS A 22 -8.60 -2.78 6.35
N GLN A 23 -7.65 -1.92 6.62
CA GLN A 23 -7.48 -0.65 5.92
C GLN A 23 -5.98 -0.41 5.68
N HIS A 24 -5.69 0.53 4.80
CA HIS A 24 -4.33 0.94 4.56
C HIS A 24 -3.82 1.72 5.77
N LEU A 25 -2.62 1.37 6.26
CA LEU A 25 -2.05 2.01 7.43
C LEU A 25 -0.82 2.81 7.04
N ASP A 26 -0.68 4.02 7.61
CA ASP A 26 0.59 4.76 7.51
C ASP A 26 1.55 4.28 8.61
N ALA A 27 2.80 4.73 8.53
CA ALA A 27 3.83 4.29 9.47
C ALA A 27 3.51 4.67 10.91
N SER A 28 2.86 5.82 11.14
CA SER A 28 2.48 6.25 12.48
C SER A 28 1.42 5.35 13.09
N GLN A 29 0.44 4.93 12.29
CA GLN A 29 -0.60 3.99 12.72
C GLN A 29 0.01 2.62 13.03
N ILE A 30 0.94 2.17 12.19
CA ILE A 30 1.66 0.91 12.41
C ILE A 30 2.45 0.97 13.71
N LEU A 31 3.15 2.08 13.95
CA LEU A 31 3.92 2.28 15.17
C LEU A 31 3.02 2.21 16.41
N ARG A 32 1.88 2.89 16.40
CA ARG A 32 0.96 2.87 17.54
C ARG A 32 0.47 1.46 17.83
N ARG A 33 0.11 0.71 16.81
CA ARG A 33 -0.35 -0.68 16.98
C ARG A 33 0.77 -1.60 17.46
N ALA A 34 1.97 -1.42 16.91
CA ALA A 34 3.13 -2.22 17.30
C ALA A 34 3.51 -2.01 18.75
N ARG A 35 3.46 -0.77 19.23
CA ARG A 35 3.82 -0.44 20.62
C ARG A 35 2.83 -0.99 21.63
N LYS A 36 1.61 -1.29 21.24
CA LYS A 36 0.65 -1.98 22.12
C LYS A 36 1.04 -3.43 22.33
N ILE A 37 1.76 -4.02 21.41
CA ILE A 37 2.23 -5.41 21.49
C ILE A 37 3.62 -5.47 22.11
N ASP A 38 4.51 -4.56 21.72
CA ASP A 38 5.88 -4.48 22.19
C ASP A 38 6.27 -3.01 22.35
N ALA A 39 6.30 -2.54 23.60
CA ALA A 39 6.60 -1.14 23.90
C ALA A 39 8.02 -0.71 23.51
N GLN A 40 8.90 -1.65 23.23
CA GLN A 40 10.29 -1.38 22.83
C GLN A 40 10.43 -1.01 21.37
N ILE A 41 9.40 -1.27 20.56
CA ILE A 41 9.42 -0.91 19.14
C ILE A 41 9.36 0.60 19.01
N ASP A 42 10.36 1.18 18.35
CA ASP A 42 10.42 2.62 18.10
C ASP A 42 10.16 2.93 16.63
N ARG A 43 10.12 4.24 16.33
CA ARG A 43 9.87 4.74 14.98
C ARG A 43 10.92 4.23 13.99
N VAL A 44 12.18 4.25 14.38
CA VAL A 44 13.28 3.81 13.52
C VAL A 44 13.11 2.34 13.12
N THR A 45 12.75 1.51 14.09
CA THR A 45 12.51 0.08 13.87
C THR A 45 11.37 -0.12 12.87
N VAL A 46 10.28 0.63 13.01
CA VAL A 46 9.14 0.52 12.09
C VAL A 46 9.55 0.89 10.67
N TYR A 47 10.20 2.04 10.47
CA TYR A 47 10.60 2.48 9.14
C TYR A 47 11.61 1.53 8.49
N ARG A 48 12.60 1.07 9.23
CA ARG A 48 13.58 0.11 8.71
C ARG A 48 12.94 -1.21 8.34
N THR A 49 12.02 -1.68 9.17
CA THR A 49 11.31 -2.94 8.92
C THR A 49 10.43 -2.82 7.68
N LEU A 50 9.65 -1.76 7.57
CA LEU A 50 8.78 -1.56 6.40
C LEU A 50 9.57 -1.48 5.10
N LYS A 51 10.70 -0.78 5.12
CA LYS A 51 11.58 -0.68 3.96
C LYS A 51 12.13 -2.06 3.58
N LEU A 52 12.52 -2.85 4.57
CA LEU A 52 13.03 -4.20 4.37
C LEU A 52 11.95 -5.13 3.82
N LEU A 53 10.76 -5.10 4.40
CA LEU A 53 9.63 -5.93 3.95
C LEU A 53 9.19 -5.57 2.53
N LYS A 54 9.23 -4.28 2.19
CA LYS A 54 8.95 -3.81 0.84
C LYS A 54 9.98 -4.36 -0.15
N ARG A 55 11.26 -4.29 0.20
CA ARG A 55 12.34 -4.79 -0.63
C ARG A 55 12.19 -6.28 -0.93
N HIS A 56 11.70 -7.04 0.04
CA HIS A 56 11.49 -8.49 -0.09
C HIS A 56 10.11 -8.86 -0.63
N GLY A 57 9.32 -7.88 -1.05
CA GLY A 57 8.04 -8.12 -1.70
C GLY A 57 6.92 -8.59 -0.79
N LEU A 58 7.06 -8.40 0.52
CA LEU A 58 6.04 -8.81 1.50
C LEU A 58 5.02 -7.71 1.80
N VAL A 59 5.40 -6.47 1.59
CA VAL A 59 4.58 -5.29 1.84
C VAL A 59 4.67 -4.38 0.62
N ASP A 60 3.58 -3.74 0.26
CA ASP A 60 3.57 -2.72 -0.77
C ASP A 60 3.39 -1.35 -0.13
N GLU A 61 4.08 -0.36 -0.67
CA GLU A 61 4.00 1.02 -0.22
C GLU A 61 3.21 1.81 -1.24
N LEU A 62 2.19 2.51 -0.76
CA LEU A 62 1.33 3.33 -1.59
C LEU A 62 1.59 4.80 -1.32
N ASP A 63 2.00 5.51 -2.36
CA ASP A 63 2.12 6.96 -2.33
C ASP A 63 0.85 7.51 -2.95
N LEU A 64 -0.21 7.56 -2.13
CA LEU A 64 -1.52 8.00 -2.60
C LEU A 64 -1.55 9.51 -2.74
N MET A 65 -1.70 9.95 -3.95
CA MET A 65 -1.65 11.34 -4.38
C MET A 65 -2.27 12.31 -3.38
N HIS A 66 -1.43 13.10 -2.73
CA HIS A 66 -1.83 14.28 -1.95
C HIS A 66 -2.84 14.04 -0.83
N LEU A 67 -2.98 12.80 -0.35
CA LEU A 67 -3.71 12.56 0.86
C LEU A 67 -2.82 12.95 2.03
N GLU A 68 -3.21 14.00 2.75
CA GLU A 68 -2.52 14.48 3.93
C GLU A 68 -1.00 14.61 3.78
N GLY A 69 -0.55 15.31 2.72
CA GLY A 69 0.86 15.60 2.52
C GLY A 69 1.65 14.39 2.01
N GLU A 70 2.76 14.10 2.66
CA GLU A 70 3.69 13.07 2.21
C GLU A 70 3.50 11.72 2.89
N LYS A 71 2.28 11.43 3.36
CA LYS A 71 2.04 10.15 4.02
C LYS A 71 2.09 9.00 3.04
N HIS A 72 2.83 7.98 3.42
CA HIS A 72 2.92 6.73 2.67
C HIS A 72 2.11 5.66 3.40
N PHE A 73 1.30 4.93 2.66
CA PHE A 73 0.47 3.87 3.18
C PHE A 73 1.06 2.51 2.82
N TYR A 74 0.83 1.53 3.67
CA TYR A 74 1.38 0.19 3.53
C TYR A 74 0.27 -0.84 3.54
N GLU A 75 0.42 -1.85 2.71
CA GLU A 75 -0.51 -2.97 2.66
C GLU A 75 0.24 -4.27 2.36
N ARG A 76 -0.42 -5.40 2.62
CA ARG A 76 0.11 -6.68 2.16
C ARG A 76 0.15 -6.65 0.64
N LYS A 77 1.25 -7.15 0.06
CA LYS A 77 1.35 -7.18 -1.38
C LYS A 77 0.25 -8.07 -1.97
N PRO A 78 -0.60 -7.53 -2.85
CA PRO A 78 -1.69 -8.31 -3.43
C PRO A 78 -1.16 -9.35 -4.42
N GLN A 79 -1.88 -10.46 -4.54
CA GLN A 79 -1.53 -11.50 -5.52
C GLN A 79 -1.85 -11.05 -6.94
N ARG A 80 -2.78 -10.15 -7.09
CA ARG A 80 -3.21 -9.59 -8.36
C ARG A 80 -3.12 -8.08 -8.30
N ASP A 81 -2.66 -7.48 -9.40
CA ASP A 81 -2.59 -6.03 -9.49
C ASP A 81 -4.00 -5.43 -9.42
N HIS A 82 -4.14 -4.38 -8.64
CA HIS A 82 -5.37 -3.62 -8.56
C HIS A 82 -5.03 -2.14 -8.51
N LEU A 83 -5.97 -1.31 -8.86
CA LEU A 83 -5.78 0.12 -8.77
C LEU A 83 -6.37 0.65 -7.48
N HIS A 84 -5.80 1.74 -7.00
CA HIS A 84 -6.26 2.42 -5.80
C HIS A 84 -6.87 3.76 -6.19
N MET A 85 -8.03 4.04 -5.61
CA MET A 85 -8.70 5.32 -5.78
C MET A 85 -8.73 6.03 -4.45
N ALA A 86 -8.25 7.26 -4.43
CA ALA A 86 -8.20 8.06 -3.22
C ALA A 86 -9.17 9.23 -3.33
N CYS A 87 -10.06 9.37 -2.34
CA CYS A 87 -10.92 10.53 -2.26
C CYS A 87 -10.12 11.70 -1.70
N LEU A 88 -10.01 12.76 -2.48
CA LEU A 88 -9.22 13.93 -2.10
C LEU A 88 -9.88 14.77 -1.01
N ARG A 89 -11.15 14.51 -0.71
CA ARG A 89 -11.87 15.23 0.33
C ARG A 89 -11.90 14.46 1.66
N CYS A 90 -12.39 13.23 1.66
CA CYS A 90 -12.54 12.46 2.92
C CYS A 90 -11.39 11.51 3.20
N GLY A 91 -10.46 11.34 2.27
CA GLY A 91 -9.32 10.44 2.43
C GLY A 91 -9.62 8.96 2.26
N LYS A 92 -10.84 8.61 1.88
CA LYS A 92 -11.23 7.22 1.68
C LYS A 92 -10.41 6.60 0.54
N ILE A 93 -9.94 5.38 0.76
CA ILE A 93 -9.19 4.64 -0.24
C ILE A 93 -10.03 3.45 -0.68
N LEU A 94 -10.24 3.34 -1.99
CA LEU A 94 -10.99 2.25 -2.61
C LEU A 94 -10.06 1.46 -3.52
N GLU A 95 -10.28 0.17 -3.60
CA GLU A 95 -9.55 -0.71 -4.49
C GLU A 95 -10.46 -1.19 -5.61
N PHE A 96 -9.92 -1.35 -6.79
CA PHE A 96 -10.66 -1.82 -7.95
C PHE A 96 -9.81 -2.78 -8.77
N GLU A 97 -10.38 -3.93 -9.09
CA GLU A 97 -9.76 -4.91 -9.95
C GLU A 97 -10.51 -4.97 -11.28
N SER A 98 -9.79 -5.14 -12.37
CA SER A 98 -10.40 -5.23 -13.69
C SER A 98 -9.53 -6.05 -14.64
N ASP A 99 -10.19 -6.85 -15.46
CA ASP A 99 -9.51 -7.57 -16.54
C ASP A 99 -8.94 -6.63 -17.59
N LEU A 100 -9.50 -5.43 -17.71
CA LEU A 100 -8.97 -4.40 -18.60
C LEU A 100 -7.56 -3.99 -18.24
N PHE A 101 -7.25 -3.99 -16.95
CA PHE A 101 -5.92 -3.68 -16.47
C PHE A 101 -4.90 -4.72 -16.94
N ASP A 102 -5.27 -6.00 -16.84
CA ASP A 102 -4.42 -7.08 -17.33
C ASP A 102 -4.27 -7.04 -18.86
N ARG A 103 -5.34 -6.71 -19.58
CA ARG A 103 -5.29 -6.56 -21.03
C ARG A 103 -4.37 -5.43 -21.46
N LEU A 104 -4.42 -4.31 -20.74
CA LEU A 104 -3.55 -3.17 -21.02
C LEU A 104 -2.08 -3.57 -20.86
N LYS A 105 -1.75 -4.27 -19.78
CA LYS A 105 -0.37 -4.74 -19.57
C LYS A 105 0.06 -5.70 -20.69
N GLY A 106 -0.82 -6.60 -21.09
CA GLY A 106 -0.54 -7.52 -22.18
C GLY A 106 -0.30 -6.79 -23.51
N GLN A 107 -1.08 -5.77 -23.78
CA GLN A 107 -0.92 -4.94 -24.97
C GLN A 107 0.44 -4.23 -24.99
N ILE A 108 0.81 -3.63 -23.87
CA ILE A 108 2.09 -2.95 -23.73
C ILE A 108 3.25 -3.92 -23.98
N GLN A 109 3.18 -5.12 -23.41
CA GLN A 109 4.23 -6.12 -23.59
C GLN A 109 4.38 -6.58 -25.03
N ARG A 110 3.25 -6.74 -25.73
CA ARG A 110 3.27 -7.16 -27.14
C ARG A 110 3.71 -6.06 -28.08
N GLU A 111 3.15 -4.87 -27.93
CA GLU A 111 3.41 -3.77 -28.87
C GLU A 111 4.75 -3.10 -28.64
N CYS A 112 5.19 -3.01 -27.40
CA CYS A 112 6.45 -2.35 -27.04
C CYS A 112 7.57 -3.34 -26.76
N GLN A 113 7.27 -4.64 -26.75
CA GLN A 113 8.22 -5.69 -26.35
C GLN A 113 8.86 -5.39 -25.00
N PHE A 114 8.04 -4.88 -24.08
CA PHE A 114 8.46 -4.42 -22.78
C PHE A 114 8.16 -5.46 -21.70
N HIS A 115 9.14 -5.79 -20.88
CA HIS A 115 8.95 -6.72 -19.77
C HIS A 115 8.56 -5.95 -18.52
N ILE A 116 7.28 -6.04 -18.14
CA ILE A 116 6.74 -5.30 -17.00
C ILE A 116 7.09 -6.02 -15.70
N LEU A 117 7.79 -5.34 -14.81
CA LEU A 117 8.12 -5.85 -13.49
C LEU A 117 7.27 -5.23 -12.38
N VAL A 118 6.91 -3.97 -12.53
CA VAL A 118 6.13 -3.24 -11.52
C VAL A 118 5.05 -2.45 -12.25
N THR A 119 3.84 -2.51 -11.70
CA THR A 119 2.72 -1.72 -12.20
C THR A 119 2.05 -1.04 -11.02
N ARG A 120 1.85 0.26 -11.13
CA ARG A 120 1.12 1.04 -10.14
C ARG A 120 0.11 1.91 -10.85
N MET A 121 -1.13 1.90 -10.37
CA MET A 121 -2.16 2.80 -10.89
C MET A 121 -2.91 3.40 -9.72
N GLU A 122 -2.92 4.70 -9.66
CA GLU A 122 -3.59 5.47 -8.63
C GLU A 122 -4.48 6.51 -9.26
N ILE A 123 -5.69 6.65 -8.73
CA ILE A 123 -6.67 7.61 -9.22
C ILE A 123 -7.08 8.49 -8.04
N GLY A 124 -6.96 9.81 -8.21
CA GLY A 124 -7.42 10.78 -7.22
C GLY A 124 -8.70 11.45 -7.72
N GLY A 125 -9.63 11.63 -6.82
CA GLY A 125 -10.92 12.28 -7.16
C GLY A 125 -11.82 12.37 -5.96
N TYR A 126 -13.13 12.35 -6.18
CA TYR A 126 -14.10 12.40 -5.10
C TYR A 126 -14.95 11.14 -5.09
N CYS A 127 -15.11 10.54 -3.91
CA CYS A 127 -15.96 9.37 -3.75
C CYS A 127 -17.44 9.74 -3.95
N ALA A 128 -18.30 8.75 -4.04
CA ALA A 128 -19.72 8.97 -4.31
C ALA A 128 -20.38 9.94 -3.32
N ALA A 129 -20.03 9.83 -2.04
CA ALA A 129 -20.58 10.73 -1.02
C ALA A 129 -20.05 12.16 -1.17
N CYS A 130 -18.74 12.33 -1.39
CA CYS A 130 -18.13 13.65 -1.51
C CYS A 130 -18.44 14.33 -2.83
N ARG A 131 -18.66 13.55 -3.89
CA ARG A 131 -19.07 14.09 -5.19
C ARG A 131 -20.39 14.84 -5.10
N ARG A 132 -21.33 14.37 -4.28
CA ARG A 132 -22.63 15.02 -4.09
C ARG A 132 -22.52 16.35 -3.37
N THR A 133 -21.55 16.48 -2.46
CA THR A 133 -21.37 17.71 -1.68
C THR A 133 -20.47 18.71 -2.34
N SER A 134 -19.71 18.32 -3.36
CA SER A 134 -18.80 19.20 -4.09
C SER A 134 -19.40 19.77 -5.36
N ALA A 135 -20.67 19.59 -5.59
CA ALA A 135 -21.37 20.12 -6.76
C ALA A 135 -21.61 21.62 -6.61
N SER A 136 -20.58 22.39 -6.79
CA SER A 136 -20.70 23.84 -6.80
C SER A 136 -19.73 24.41 -7.83
#